data_8b9da94458c7eb9f065d59b47775a7d8
#
_entry.id   8b9da94458c7eb9f065d59b47775a7d8
#
_cell.length_a   1.000
_cell.length_b   1.000
_cell.length_c   1.000
_cell.angle_alpha   90.00
_cell.angle_beta   90.00
_cell.angle_gamma   90.00
#
_symmetry.space_group_name_H-M   'P 1'
#
loop_
_entity.id
_entity.type
_entity.pdbx_description
1 polymer ?
#
loop_
_entity_poly.entity_id
_entity_poly.type
_entity_poly.pdbx_seq_one_letter_code
_entity_poly.pdbx_strand_id
1 'polypeptide(L)'
;MNYLSSKLRIACDIDQVLADFESAYNKHYNTDMSKENDYHITKNVYKLRHNKEFWTNLEVIDRPNFIPYIYATKRINLKSYTREWLLKNGFPDRPIYQTIYQYGNKADIIKGRCDVLIDDSVSNVYKCIKSGVPALLLDRPHNRHAGPEFRIYNLDIDEIIECYEIICKYYK
;
A
#
# COMPACT_ATOMS: atom_id res chain seq x y z
N MET A 1 25.92 -1.39 -5.10
CA MET A 1 24.74 -1.91 -4.37
C MET A 1 25.07 -1.87 -2.89
N ASN A 2 24.37 -1.02 -2.13
CA ASN A 2 24.64 -0.87 -0.71
C ASN A 2 24.23 -2.14 0.06
N TYR A 3 25.03 -2.54 1.06
CA TYR A 3 24.79 -3.71 1.92
C TYR A 3 23.41 -3.72 2.60
N LEU A 4 22.79 -2.54 2.76
CA LEU A 4 21.45 -2.36 3.31
C LEU A 4 20.32 -2.74 2.33
N SER A 5 20.53 -2.59 1.00
CA SER A 5 19.48 -2.89 0.01
C SER A 5 19.06 -4.36 -0.01
N SER A 6 19.98 -5.28 0.34
CA SER A 6 19.70 -6.72 0.38
C SER A 6 19.05 -7.21 1.69
N LYS A 7 18.92 -6.35 2.71
CA LYS A 7 18.46 -6.73 4.06
C LYS A 7 17.17 -6.05 4.50
N LEU A 8 16.77 -4.93 3.88
CA LEU A 8 15.59 -4.17 4.29
C LEU A 8 14.31 -4.95 3.94
N ARG A 9 13.54 -5.32 4.95
CA ARG A 9 12.26 -6.03 4.79
C ARG A 9 11.14 -5.01 4.58
N ILE A 10 10.76 -4.79 3.32
CA ILE A 10 9.78 -3.80 2.92
C ILE A 10 8.39 -4.44 2.82
N ALA A 11 7.42 -3.91 3.57
CA ALA A 11 6.02 -4.16 3.35
C ALA A 11 5.49 -3.16 2.32
N CYS A 12 4.81 -3.64 1.28
CA CYS A 12 4.25 -2.80 0.23
C CYS A 12 2.73 -2.89 0.23
N ASP A 13 2.04 -1.75 0.21
CA ASP A 13 0.61 -1.74 -0.08
C ASP A 13 0.35 -2.03 -1.55
N ILE A 14 -0.90 -2.20 -1.93
CA ILE A 14 -1.30 -2.58 -3.30
C ILE A 14 -2.13 -1.48 -3.95
N ASP A 15 -3.26 -1.10 -3.35
CA ASP A 15 -4.16 -0.12 -3.93
C ASP A 15 -3.53 1.27 -3.91
N GLN A 16 -3.53 1.97 -5.04
CA GLN A 16 -2.87 3.26 -5.26
C GLN A 16 -1.35 3.27 -5.02
N VAL A 17 -0.77 2.12 -4.74
CA VAL A 17 0.70 1.93 -4.72
C VAL A 17 1.15 1.17 -5.96
N LEU A 18 0.59 0.01 -6.23
CA LEU A 18 0.87 -0.85 -7.37
C LEU A 18 -0.29 -0.91 -8.37
N ALA A 19 -1.53 -0.89 -7.87
CA ALA A 19 -2.76 -1.05 -8.63
C ALA A 19 -3.59 0.23 -8.64
N ASP A 20 -4.11 0.61 -9.80
CA ASP A 20 -5.02 1.75 -9.99
C ASP A 20 -6.46 1.37 -9.58
N PHE A 21 -6.67 1.35 -8.27
CA PHE A 21 -7.99 1.07 -7.72
C PHE A 21 -8.96 2.23 -7.95
N GLU A 22 -8.50 3.48 -7.80
CA GLU A 22 -9.36 4.67 -7.89
C GLU A 22 -9.97 4.82 -9.28
N SER A 23 -9.16 4.75 -10.35
CA SER A 23 -9.67 4.84 -11.72
C SER A 23 -10.62 3.69 -12.06
N ALA A 24 -10.31 2.46 -11.62
CA ALA A 24 -11.21 1.33 -11.81
C ALA A 24 -12.52 1.48 -11.06
N TYR A 25 -12.49 1.98 -9.82
CA TYR A 25 -13.67 2.28 -9.02
C TYR A 25 -14.54 3.35 -9.69
N ASN A 26 -13.92 4.46 -10.09
CA ASN A 26 -14.60 5.57 -10.75
C ASN A 26 -15.29 5.13 -12.03
N LYS A 27 -14.61 4.34 -12.85
CA LYS A 27 -15.17 3.75 -14.07
C LYS A 27 -16.32 2.79 -13.78
N HIS A 28 -16.17 1.93 -12.76
CA HIS A 28 -17.19 0.92 -12.43
C HIS A 28 -18.48 1.52 -11.93
N TYR A 29 -18.39 2.57 -11.11
CA TYR A 29 -19.57 3.23 -10.51
C TYR A 29 -20.00 4.52 -11.24
N ASN A 30 -19.28 4.90 -12.30
CA ASN A 30 -19.49 6.17 -13.02
C ASN A 30 -19.50 7.38 -12.06
N THR A 31 -18.48 7.47 -11.20
CA THR A 31 -18.37 8.46 -10.12
C THR A 31 -16.96 9.04 -10.03
N ASP A 32 -16.76 9.93 -9.09
CA ASP A 32 -15.46 10.46 -8.67
C ASP A 32 -15.28 10.12 -7.19
N MET A 33 -14.46 9.12 -6.91
CA MET A 33 -14.21 8.61 -5.56
C MET A 33 -13.72 9.70 -4.60
N SER A 34 -12.97 10.70 -5.11
CA SER A 34 -12.47 11.81 -4.31
C SER A 34 -13.58 12.72 -3.73
N LYS A 35 -14.77 12.67 -4.32
CA LYS A 35 -15.97 13.43 -3.90
C LYS A 35 -16.93 12.59 -3.06
N GLU A 36 -16.70 11.29 -2.93
CA GLU A 36 -17.53 10.41 -2.12
C GLU A 36 -17.11 10.44 -0.65
N ASN A 37 -18.05 10.21 0.24
CA ASN A 37 -17.73 10.00 1.65
C ASN A 37 -17.28 8.54 1.91
N ASP A 38 -16.54 8.34 2.98
CA ASP A 38 -15.97 7.03 3.37
C ASP A 38 -17.03 5.93 3.50
N TYR A 39 -18.24 6.25 3.92
CA TYR A 39 -19.34 5.29 4.07
C TYR A 39 -19.77 4.73 2.70
N HIS A 40 -19.94 5.59 1.70
CA HIS A 40 -20.31 5.17 0.35
C HIS A 40 -19.22 4.34 -0.31
N ILE A 41 -17.97 4.79 -0.21
CA ILE A 41 -16.81 4.06 -0.72
C ILE A 41 -16.77 2.67 -0.08
N THR A 42 -16.83 2.60 1.24
CA THR A 42 -16.81 1.33 1.99
C THR A 42 -17.92 0.38 1.56
N LYS A 43 -19.14 0.86 1.43
CA LYS A 43 -20.29 0.09 1.01
C LYS A 43 -20.13 -0.46 -0.41
N ASN A 44 -19.61 0.34 -1.31
CA ASN A 44 -19.37 -0.04 -2.70
C ASN A 44 -18.22 -1.05 -2.82
N VAL A 45 -17.12 -0.83 -2.12
CA VAL A 45 -16.00 -1.80 -2.03
C VAL A 45 -16.48 -3.15 -1.47
N TYR A 46 -17.36 -3.13 -0.48
CA TYR A 46 -17.95 -4.36 0.06
C TYR A 46 -18.77 -5.13 -0.99
N LYS A 47 -19.51 -4.44 -1.87
CA LYS A 47 -20.24 -5.08 -2.99
C LYS A 47 -19.27 -5.68 -4.01
N LEU A 48 -18.14 -5.00 -4.28
CA LEU A 48 -17.12 -5.46 -5.23
C LEU A 48 -16.40 -6.75 -4.78
N ARG A 49 -16.48 -7.15 -3.51
CA ARG A 49 -15.76 -8.33 -3.00
C ARG A 49 -16.05 -9.64 -3.76
N HIS A 50 -17.19 -9.72 -4.42
CA HIS A 50 -17.59 -10.89 -5.23
C HIS A 50 -17.31 -10.70 -6.73
N ASN A 51 -16.83 -9.53 -7.13
CA ASN A 51 -16.50 -9.25 -8.52
C ASN A 51 -15.03 -9.59 -8.79
N LYS A 52 -14.75 -10.87 -9.08
CA LYS A 52 -13.39 -11.32 -9.39
C LYS A 52 -12.77 -10.52 -10.54
N GLU A 53 -13.53 -10.28 -11.61
CA GLU A 53 -13.05 -9.58 -12.79
C GLU A 53 -12.55 -8.17 -12.47
N PHE A 54 -13.28 -7.44 -11.62
CA PHE A 54 -12.84 -6.13 -11.14
C PHE A 54 -11.44 -6.21 -10.49
N TRP A 55 -11.24 -7.12 -9.53
CA TRP A 55 -10.01 -7.19 -8.77
C TRP A 55 -8.81 -7.75 -9.53
N THR A 56 -9.06 -8.59 -10.54
CA THR A 56 -7.99 -9.22 -11.32
C THR A 56 -7.62 -8.45 -12.60
N ASN A 57 -8.36 -7.39 -12.93
CA ASN A 57 -8.12 -6.54 -14.10
C ASN A 57 -7.77 -5.07 -13.76
N LEU A 58 -7.43 -4.78 -12.52
CA LEU A 58 -6.90 -3.46 -12.16
C LEU A 58 -5.64 -3.17 -12.98
N GLU A 59 -5.49 -1.94 -13.43
CA GLU A 59 -4.27 -1.51 -14.12
C GLU A 59 -3.11 -1.38 -13.13
N VAL A 60 -1.89 -1.61 -13.61
CA VAL A 60 -0.67 -1.37 -12.84
C VAL A 60 -0.29 0.10 -13.01
N ILE A 61 -0.13 0.82 -11.90
CA ILE A 61 0.30 2.22 -11.92
C ILE A 61 1.79 2.39 -11.67
N ASP A 62 2.39 1.45 -10.93
CA ASP A 62 3.81 1.58 -10.61
C ASP A 62 4.45 0.21 -10.37
N ARG A 63 5.79 0.14 -10.53
CA ARG A 63 6.57 -1.08 -10.32
C ARG A 63 7.81 -0.77 -9.50
N PRO A 64 7.95 -1.40 -8.32
CA PRO A 64 9.16 -1.24 -7.53
C PRO A 64 10.39 -1.84 -8.25
N ASN A 65 11.54 -1.19 -8.12
CA ASN A 65 12.83 -1.76 -8.53
C ASN A 65 13.44 -2.68 -7.47
N PHE A 66 12.65 -3.07 -6.48
CA PHE A 66 12.99 -4.01 -5.42
C PHE A 66 11.93 -5.11 -5.30
N ILE A 67 12.24 -6.16 -4.56
CA ILE A 67 11.29 -7.23 -4.26
C ILE A 67 10.66 -6.97 -2.89
N PRO A 68 9.34 -6.71 -2.80
CA PRO A 68 8.66 -6.59 -1.52
C PRO A 68 8.87 -7.85 -0.66
N TYR A 69 9.08 -7.67 0.63
CA TYR A 69 9.15 -8.79 1.56
C TYR A 69 7.76 -9.40 1.78
N ILE A 70 6.76 -8.54 1.92
CA ILE A 70 5.33 -8.89 1.98
C ILE A 70 4.48 -7.83 1.27
N TYR A 71 3.24 -8.21 0.93
CA TYR A 71 2.18 -7.26 0.60
C TYR A 71 1.26 -7.07 1.80
N ALA A 72 0.98 -5.81 2.17
CA ALA A 72 0.15 -5.44 3.32
C ALA A 72 -1.08 -4.65 2.85
N THR A 73 -2.25 -5.27 2.78
CA THR A 73 -3.44 -4.66 2.18
C THR A 73 -4.66 -4.66 3.09
N LYS A 74 -5.65 -3.82 2.79
CA LYS A 74 -6.98 -3.80 3.39
C LYS A 74 -8.05 -4.52 2.57
N ARG A 75 -7.67 -5.25 1.53
CA ARG A 75 -8.57 -6.06 0.69
C ARG A 75 -9.06 -7.30 1.44
N ILE A 76 -10.05 -7.12 2.32
CA ILE A 76 -10.57 -8.19 3.20
C ILE A 76 -11.21 -9.31 2.38
N ASN A 77 -10.81 -10.56 2.67
CA ASN A 77 -11.29 -11.78 1.99
C ASN A 77 -11.00 -11.83 0.48
N LEU A 78 -10.08 -11.02 -0.02
CA LEU A 78 -9.71 -10.94 -1.43
C LEU A 78 -8.29 -11.49 -1.71
N LYS A 79 -7.74 -12.30 -0.81
CA LYS A 79 -6.35 -12.77 -0.92
C LYS A 79 -6.09 -13.57 -2.20
N SER A 80 -7.04 -14.40 -2.63
CA SER A 80 -6.92 -15.18 -3.87
C SER A 80 -6.91 -14.29 -5.12
N TYR A 81 -7.83 -13.32 -5.20
CA TYR A 81 -7.90 -12.39 -6.32
C TYR A 81 -6.68 -11.46 -6.34
N THR A 82 -6.24 -11.02 -5.17
CA THR A 82 -5.03 -10.21 -5.02
C THR A 82 -3.80 -10.96 -5.50
N ARG A 83 -3.63 -12.23 -5.11
CA ARG A 83 -2.52 -13.07 -5.57
C ARG A 83 -2.57 -13.31 -7.08
N GLU A 84 -3.76 -13.60 -7.62
CA GLU A 84 -3.98 -13.77 -9.06
C GLU A 84 -3.59 -12.51 -9.83
N TRP A 85 -4.01 -11.34 -9.35
CA TRP A 85 -3.65 -10.06 -9.95
C TRP A 85 -2.13 -9.81 -9.93
N LEU A 86 -1.48 -10.02 -8.77
CA LEU A 86 -0.03 -9.86 -8.63
C LEU A 86 0.73 -10.74 -9.63
N LEU A 87 0.41 -12.03 -9.68
CA LEU A 87 1.08 -12.99 -10.56
C LEU A 87 0.82 -12.69 -12.04
N LYS A 88 -0.43 -12.38 -12.42
CA LYS A 88 -0.81 -12.00 -13.78
C LYS A 88 -0.01 -10.79 -14.27
N ASN A 89 0.28 -9.86 -13.39
CA ASN A 89 1.04 -8.65 -13.71
C ASN A 89 2.55 -8.78 -13.49
N GLY A 90 3.07 -9.98 -13.24
CA GLY A 90 4.50 -10.24 -13.13
C GLY A 90 5.14 -9.77 -11.81
N PHE A 91 4.34 -9.49 -10.79
CA PHE A 91 4.85 -9.22 -9.45
C PHE A 91 5.31 -10.51 -8.78
N PRO A 92 6.35 -10.46 -7.93
CA PRO A 92 6.85 -11.64 -7.24
C PRO A 92 5.80 -12.23 -6.30
N ASP A 93 5.76 -13.58 -6.23
CA ASP A 93 4.89 -14.29 -5.29
C ASP A 93 5.45 -14.15 -3.86
N ARG A 94 4.84 -13.28 -3.09
CA ARG A 94 5.21 -12.98 -1.71
C ARG A 94 4.00 -13.13 -0.78
N PRO A 95 4.21 -13.31 0.53
CA PRO A 95 3.12 -13.38 1.47
C PRO A 95 2.23 -12.14 1.41
N ILE A 96 0.91 -12.36 1.39
CA ILE A 96 -0.10 -11.30 1.43
C ILE A 96 -0.72 -11.31 2.82
N TYR A 97 -0.59 -10.19 3.53
CA TYR A 97 -1.22 -9.97 4.82
C TYR A 97 -2.33 -8.95 4.69
N GLN A 98 -3.46 -9.28 5.28
CA GLN A 98 -4.66 -8.45 5.27
C GLN A 98 -4.97 -8.00 6.69
N THR A 99 -5.44 -6.76 6.86
CA THR A 99 -6.01 -6.34 8.15
C THR A 99 -7.30 -7.13 8.43
N ILE A 100 -7.58 -7.39 9.71
CA ILE A 100 -8.79 -8.13 10.11
C ILE A 100 -10.05 -7.33 9.75
N TYR A 101 -9.96 -5.99 9.84
CA TYR A 101 -11.04 -5.06 9.52
C TYR A 101 -10.56 -3.99 8.56
N GLN A 102 -11.48 -3.41 7.78
CA GLN A 102 -11.17 -2.32 6.85
C GLN A 102 -10.49 -1.11 7.55
N TYR A 103 -10.84 -0.84 8.79
CA TYR A 103 -10.23 0.20 9.62
C TYR A 103 -9.05 -0.30 10.46
N GLY A 104 -8.63 -1.55 10.25
CA GLY A 104 -7.52 -2.16 10.97
C GLY A 104 -6.21 -1.39 10.77
N ASN A 105 -5.33 -1.45 11.77
CA ASN A 105 -4.01 -0.84 11.69
C ASN A 105 -3.05 -1.79 10.96
N LYS A 106 -2.43 -1.34 9.88
CA LYS A 106 -1.40 -2.14 9.19
C LYS A 106 -0.19 -2.41 10.07
N ALA A 107 0.08 -1.58 11.08
CA ALA A 107 1.13 -1.85 12.06
C ALA A 107 0.98 -3.22 12.72
N ASP A 108 -0.25 -3.68 12.99
CA ASP A 108 -0.51 -4.95 13.66
C ASP A 108 -0.05 -6.16 12.84
N ILE A 109 -0.02 -6.02 11.51
CA ILE A 109 0.39 -7.10 10.61
C ILE A 109 1.86 -7.02 10.20
N ILE A 110 2.51 -5.85 10.33
CA ILE A 110 3.89 -5.66 9.89
C ILE A 110 4.89 -5.56 11.03
N LYS A 111 4.47 -5.18 12.24
CA LYS A 111 5.34 -5.04 13.41
C LYS A 111 6.11 -6.33 13.70
N GLY A 112 7.43 -6.24 13.77
CA GLY A 112 8.33 -7.38 13.97
C GLY A 112 8.57 -8.26 12.72
N ARG A 113 7.81 -8.05 11.64
CA ARG A 113 7.98 -8.77 10.36
C ARG A 113 8.76 -7.97 9.35
N CYS A 114 8.46 -6.67 9.27
CA CYS A 114 9.07 -5.77 8.31
C CYS A 114 9.72 -4.60 9.02
N ASP A 115 10.63 -3.96 8.31
CA ASP A 115 11.39 -2.82 8.81
C ASP A 115 10.69 -1.50 8.44
N VAL A 116 9.97 -1.48 7.30
CA VAL A 116 9.26 -0.30 6.81
C VAL A 116 8.01 -0.68 6.01
N LEU A 117 6.96 0.15 6.09
CA LEU A 117 5.79 0.10 5.21
C LEU A 117 5.90 1.19 4.14
N ILE A 118 5.50 0.86 2.92
CA ILE A 118 5.18 1.84 1.86
C ILE A 118 3.67 1.82 1.65
N ASP A 119 3.04 2.99 1.73
CA ASP A 119 1.58 3.15 1.63
C ASP A 119 1.25 4.54 1.06
N ASP A 120 0.16 4.68 0.33
CA ASP A 120 -0.32 5.96 -0.20
C ASP A 120 -1.29 6.69 0.76
N SER A 121 -1.78 5.98 1.77
CA SER A 121 -2.73 6.51 2.73
C SER A 121 -2.05 7.19 3.90
N VAL A 122 -2.23 8.51 4.02
CA VAL A 122 -1.76 9.31 5.16
C VAL A 122 -2.17 8.69 6.50
N SER A 123 -3.41 8.21 6.59
CA SER A 123 -3.93 7.58 7.81
C SER A 123 -3.19 6.29 8.17
N ASN A 124 -2.85 5.45 7.18
CA ASN A 124 -2.11 4.21 7.42
C ASN A 124 -0.67 4.52 7.86
N VAL A 125 0.02 5.41 7.15
CA VAL A 125 1.38 5.85 7.50
C VAL A 125 1.41 6.42 8.91
N TYR A 126 0.53 7.37 9.23
CA TYR A 126 0.46 7.97 10.56
C TYR A 126 0.20 6.95 11.67
N LYS A 127 -0.74 6.00 11.47
CA LYS A 127 -1.02 4.95 12.44
C LYS A 127 0.17 4.02 12.65
N CYS A 128 0.91 3.67 11.59
CA CYS A 128 2.12 2.86 11.69
C CYS A 128 3.20 3.59 12.49
N ILE A 129 3.48 4.83 12.13
CA ILE A 129 4.44 5.69 12.81
C ILE A 129 4.10 5.81 14.30
N LYS A 130 2.84 6.12 14.63
CA LYS A 130 2.37 6.22 16.01
C LYS A 130 2.47 4.91 16.79
N SER A 131 2.48 3.78 16.10
CA SER A 131 2.66 2.45 16.69
C SER A 131 4.14 2.01 16.78
N GLY A 132 5.08 2.92 16.45
CA GLY A 132 6.52 2.64 16.44
C GLY A 132 6.96 1.76 15.26
N VAL A 133 6.24 1.80 14.15
CA VAL A 133 6.57 1.09 12.91
C VAL A 133 6.93 2.12 11.84
N PRO A 134 8.16 2.14 11.33
CA PRO A 134 8.55 3.03 10.23
C PRO A 134 7.62 2.86 9.03
N ALA A 135 7.17 3.98 8.47
CA ALA A 135 6.32 3.97 7.29
C ALA A 135 6.60 5.18 6.41
N LEU A 136 6.57 4.98 5.10
CA LEU A 136 6.81 5.98 4.06
C LEU A 136 5.52 6.21 3.26
N LEU A 137 5.22 7.48 3.04
CA LEU A 137 4.06 7.92 2.25
C LEU A 137 4.49 8.05 0.78
N LEU A 138 3.97 7.19 -0.08
CA LEU A 138 4.19 7.32 -1.52
C LEU A 138 3.35 8.50 -2.05
N ASP A 139 3.99 9.45 -2.77
CA ASP A 139 3.31 10.60 -3.36
C ASP A 139 2.24 10.18 -4.35
N ARG A 140 1.01 10.61 -4.09
CA ARG A 140 -0.13 10.45 -5.00
C ARG A 140 -0.99 11.72 -4.95
N PRO A 141 -1.73 12.06 -6.01
CA PRO A 141 -2.52 13.30 -6.06
C PRO A 141 -3.42 13.51 -4.85
N HIS A 142 -4.09 12.45 -4.39
CA HIS A 142 -5.04 12.51 -3.27
C HIS A 142 -4.39 12.78 -1.90
N ASN A 143 -3.08 12.54 -1.75
CA ASN A 143 -2.41 12.70 -0.46
C ASN A 143 -1.48 13.94 -0.38
N ARG A 144 -1.42 14.78 -1.43
CA ARG A 144 -0.52 15.95 -1.47
C ARG A 144 -0.87 17.05 -0.48
N HIS A 145 -2.06 17.01 0.10
CA HIS A 145 -2.44 17.90 1.19
C HIS A 145 -1.70 17.61 2.51
N ALA A 146 -1.13 16.42 2.67
CA ALA A 146 -0.26 16.08 3.79
C ALA A 146 1.15 16.64 3.56
N GLY A 147 1.83 16.97 4.66
CA GLY A 147 3.20 17.50 4.62
C GLY A 147 4.20 16.56 3.94
N PRO A 148 5.42 17.06 3.67
CA PRO A 148 6.48 16.31 3.01
C PRO A 148 7.13 15.23 3.90
N GLU A 149 6.79 15.19 5.18
CA GLU A 149 7.41 14.29 6.15
C GLU A 149 7.20 12.83 5.75
N PHE A 150 8.29 12.08 5.71
CA PHE A 150 8.31 10.65 5.38
C PHE A 150 7.76 10.31 3.98
N ARG A 151 7.81 11.27 3.05
CA ARG A 151 7.33 11.11 1.68
C ARG A 151 8.43 10.57 0.76
N ILE A 152 8.05 9.61 -0.09
CA ILE A 152 8.82 9.16 -1.24
C ILE A 152 8.03 9.45 -2.51
N TYR A 153 8.73 9.66 -3.60
CA TYR A 153 8.12 10.00 -4.90
C TYR A 153 8.11 8.83 -5.87
N ASN A 154 8.98 7.84 -5.64
CA ASN A 154 9.12 6.68 -6.49
C ASN A 154 9.24 5.40 -5.65
N LEU A 155 8.93 4.26 -6.27
CA LEU A 155 9.19 2.93 -5.69
C LEU A 155 10.65 2.51 -5.98
N ASP A 156 11.59 3.39 -5.64
CA ASP A 156 13.02 3.21 -5.82
C ASP A 156 13.69 2.83 -4.50
N ILE A 157 14.50 1.77 -4.53
CA ILE A 157 15.13 1.22 -3.32
C ILE A 157 16.10 2.21 -2.65
N ASP A 158 16.82 3.01 -3.45
CA ASP A 158 17.80 3.94 -2.91
C ASP A 158 17.09 5.11 -2.21
N GLU A 159 16.00 5.65 -2.79
CA GLU A 159 15.14 6.66 -2.15
C GLU A 159 14.52 6.12 -0.86
N ILE A 160 14.05 4.88 -0.87
CA ILE A 160 13.45 4.23 0.30
C ILE A 160 14.46 4.07 1.43
N ILE A 161 15.70 3.63 1.13
CA ILE A 161 16.77 3.48 2.13
C ILE A 161 17.11 4.82 2.75
N GLU A 162 17.29 5.86 1.93
CA GLU A 162 17.61 7.20 2.41
C GLU A 162 16.53 7.74 3.37
N CYS A 163 15.27 7.65 2.96
CA CYS A 163 14.15 8.08 3.80
C CYS A 163 14.01 7.22 5.08
N TYR A 164 14.21 5.90 4.97
CA TYR A 164 14.18 5.00 6.11
C TYR A 164 15.26 5.34 7.16
N GLU A 165 16.48 5.63 6.72
CA GLU A 165 17.57 6.05 7.61
C GLU A 165 17.24 7.35 8.35
N ILE A 166 16.58 8.29 7.68
CA ILE A 166 16.10 9.53 8.29
C ILE A 166 15.06 9.22 9.38
N ILE A 167 14.05 8.42 9.05
CA ILE A 167 13.00 8.02 10.00
C ILE A 167 13.62 7.36 11.24
N CYS A 168 14.53 6.41 11.06
CA CYS A 168 15.14 5.70 12.17
C CYS A 168 15.93 6.59 13.15
N LYS A 169 16.38 7.77 12.70
CA LYS A 169 17.00 8.77 13.58
C LYS A 169 15.97 9.50 14.47
N TYR A 170 14.73 9.65 14.00
CA TYR A 170 13.65 10.27 14.78
C TYR A 170 13.05 9.33 15.84
N TYR A 171 13.22 8.00 15.68
CA TYR A 171 12.67 7.00 16.61
C TYR A 171 13.69 6.50 17.66
N LYS A 172 14.91 7.02 17.65
CA LYS A 172 15.92 6.80 18.71
C LYS A 172 15.85 7.88 19.78
#